data_4150a54e39d317c5369053ee21e0f2a8
#
_entry.id   4150a54e39d317c5369053ee21e0f2a8
#
_cell.length_a   1.000
_cell.length_b   1.000
_cell.length_c   1.000
_cell.angle_alpha   90.00
_cell.angle_beta   90.00
_cell.angle_gamma   90.00
#
_symmetry.space_group_name_H-M   'P 1'
#
loop_
_entity.id
_entity.type
_entity.pdbx_description
1 polymer ?
#
loop_
_entity_poly.entity_id
_entity_poly.type
_entity_poly.pdbx_seq_one_letter_code
_entity_poly.pdbx_strand_id
1 'polypeptide(L)'
;LEEDAYPAYYHRRHKETEPEELPEAADPLGGGAASADADSTDKAAEPEPELFRGHREYQEGQRGVSYDTLLVPYLRGAAQITIVDPYVRMFHQARNLMELVEGIARGKDPADEVALKLVTGENQDGPEKLQKQYEYLLQIKQSAAVLGIVFDVEFAEPQTIHDRSINTDTGWKILLGRGLDIFQRMSYGPFDLATKYQKYRELKAFGVTYLRDPVHGEPPARSEVD
;
A
#
# COMPACT_ATOMS: atom_id res chain seq x y z
N LEU A 1 -46.05 5.44 -5.62
CA LEU A 1 -45.53 6.69 -5.04
C LEU A 1 -45.62 6.55 -3.53
N GLU A 2 -44.61 5.93 -2.93
CA GLU A 2 -44.41 5.93 -1.47
C GLU A 2 -43.15 6.77 -1.24
N GLU A 3 -43.33 7.89 -0.52
CA GLU A 3 -42.28 8.72 0.02
C GLU A 3 -41.64 7.98 1.17
N ASP A 4 -40.41 7.53 1.01
CA ASP A 4 -39.58 6.99 2.08
C ASP A 4 -39.24 8.09 3.08
N ALA A 5 -39.94 8.02 4.23
CA ALA A 5 -39.68 8.89 5.36
C ALA A 5 -38.31 8.59 5.99
N TYR A 6 -37.36 9.52 5.86
CA TYR A 6 -36.13 9.52 6.64
C TYR A 6 -36.46 9.57 8.14
N PRO A 7 -35.81 8.74 8.98
CA PRO A 7 -36.08 8.75 10.42
C PRO A 7 -35.73 10.08 11.05
N ALA A 8 -36.61 10.60 11.90
CA ALA A 8 -36.53 11.89 12.59
C ALA A 8 -35.33 12.06 13.59
N TYR A 9 -34.27 11.28 13.42
CA TYR A 9 -33.10 11.29 14.31
C TYR A 9 -32.09 12.41 14.02
N TYR A 10 -32.17 13.05 12.86
CA TYR A 10 -31.17 14.04 12.42
C TYR A 10 -31.50 15.49 12.81
N HIS A 11 -32.66 15.79 13.39
CA HIS A 11 -33.09 17.17 13.64
C HIS A 11 -32.85 17.70 15.05
N ARG A 12 -32.04 17.04 15.89
CA ARG A 12 -31.89 17.46 17.29
C ARG A 12 -30.47 17.81 17.72
N ARG A 13 -29.64 18.39 16.85
CA ARG A 13 -28.32 18.92 17.26
C ARG A 13 -27.83 20.12 16.45
N HIS A 14 -28.66 21.13 16.27
CA HIS A 14 -28.21 22.49 15.99
C HIS A 14 -29.07 23.44 16.82
N LYS A 15 -28.72 23.55 18.10
CA LYS A 15 -28.96 24.75 18.86
C LYS A 15 -27.66 25.51 18.87
N GLU A 16 -27.71 26.69 18.25
CA GLU A 16 -26.67 27.71 18.27
C GLU A 16 -26.29 28.01 19.73
N THR A 17 -25.03 27.80 20.06
CA THR A 17 -24.38 28.38 21.21
C THR A 17 -23.56 29.52 20.69
N GLU A 18 -23.86 30.75 21.15
CA GLU A 18 -23.10 31.96 20.92
C GLU A 18 -21.65 31.79 21.40
N PRO A 19 -20.65 32.43 20.74
CA PRO A 19 -19.26 32.31 21.14
C PRO A 19 -19.01 33.10 22.45
N GLU A 20 -18.54 32.39 23.46
CA GLU A 20 -18.02 32.96 24.69
C GLU A 20 -16.73 33.72 24.41
N GLU A 21 -16.69 35.00 24.79
CA GLU A 21 -15.50 35.88 24.72
C GLU A 21 -14.37 35.30 25.60
N LEU A 22 -13.19 35.11 25.00
CA LEU A 22 -11.97 34.78 25.72
C LEU A 22 -11.37 36.06 26.34
N PRO A 23 -10.87 36.03 27.58
CA PRO A 23 -10.26 37.19 28.21
C PRO A 23 -8.89 37.51 27.62
N GLU A 24 -8.66 38.79 27.38
CA GLU A 24 -7.41 39.44 26.99
C GLU A 24 -6.28 39.09 27.97
N ALA A 25 -5.22 38.42 27.51
CA ALA A 25 -4.03 38.18 28.32
C ALA A 25 -2.99 39.27 28.04
N ALA A 26 -2.59 39.96 29.11
CA ALA A 26 -1.61 41.03 29.15
C ALA A 26 -0.21 40.59 28.73
N ASP A 27 0.47 41.45 27.95
CA ASP A 27 1.90 41.41 27.69
C ASP A 27 2.72 41.65 28.96
N PRO A 28 3.82 40.95 29.12
CA PRO A 28 4.96 41.51 29.83
C PRO A 28 6.18 41.63 28.91
N LEU A 29 6.56 42.88 28.67
CA LEU A 29 7.88 43.28 28.18
C LEU A 29 8.98 42.78 29.11
N GLY A 30 10.02 42.17 28.56
CA GLY A 30 11.25 41.85 29.28
C GLY A 30 12.32 41.28 28.33
N GLY A 31 13.25 42.13 27.91
CA GLY A 31 14.35 41.81 27.03
C GLY A 31 15.39 40.87 27.63
N GLY A 32 16.10 40.19 26.77
CA GLY A 32 17.26 39.36 27.08
C GLY A 32 17.81 38.73 25.82
N ALA A 33 18.78 39.41 25.20
CA ALA A 33 19.56 38.81 24.14
C ALA A 33 20.46 37.70 24.72
N ALA A 34 20.28 36.50 24.29
CA ALA A 34 21.25 35.42 24.45
C ALA A 34 21.44 34.72 23.12
N SER A 35 22.65 34.82 22.59
CA SER A 35 23.18 34.08 21.49
C SER A 35 23.06 32.58 21.79
N ALA A 36 22.31 31.86 21.01
CA ALA A 36 22.31 30.39 21.02
C ALA A 36 23.06 29.91 19.82
N ASP A 37 24.22 29.30 20.06
CA ASP A 37 24.99 28.49 19.14
C ASP A 37 24.07 27.41 18.56
N ALA A 38 23.99 27.39 17.24
CA ALA A 38 23.35 26.29 16.51
C ALA A 38 24.24 25.07 16.61
N ASP A 39 24.04 24.25 17.63
CA ASP A 39 24.52 22.87 17.65
C ASP A 39 23.64 22.05 16.68
N SER A 40 24.07 22.00 15.43
CA SER A 40 23.56 21.05 14.45
C SER A 40 24.09 19.67 14.84
N THR A 41 23.44 19.03 15.79
CA THR A 41 23.61 17.59 16.01
C THR A 41 23.15 16.87 14.74
N ASP A 42 24.12 16.51 13.93
CA ASP A 42 23.99 15.54 12.86
C ASP A 42 23.50 14.22 13.49
N LYS A 43 22.18 14.05 13.49
CA LYS A 43 21.54 12.83 13.99
C LYS A 43 21.87 11.75 12.96
N ALA A 44 22.99 11.05 13.18
CA ALA A 44 23.34 9.88 12.40
C ALA A 44 22.09 8.99 12.29
N ALA A 45 21.61 8.78 11.09
CA ALA A 45 20.48 7.93 10.82
C ALA A 45 20.78 6.54 11.40
N GLU A 46 19.95 6.07 12.34
CA GLU A 46 20.06 4.70 12.85
C GLU A 46 20.00 3.76 11.63
N PRO A 47 20.87 2.74 11.55
CA PRO A 47 20.86 1.81 10.44
C PRO A 47 19.48 1.18 10.32
N GLU A 48 18.87 1.29 9.14
CA GLU A 48 17.57 0.67 8.89
C GLU A 48 17.68 -0.85 9.15
N PRO A 49 16.68 -1.45 9.82
CA PRO A 49 16.72 -2.88 10.13
C PRO A 49 16.86 -3.69 8.83
N GLU A 50 17.81 -4.60 8.80
CA GLU A 50 18.04 -5.44 7.62
C GLU A 50 16.78 -6.25 7.30
N LEU A 51 16.25 -6.06 6.10
CA LEU A 51 15.05 -6.75 5.64
C LEU A 51 15.36 -8.23 5.38
N PHE A 52 14.43 -9.09 5.75
CA PHE A 52 14.58 -10.55 5.59
C PHE A 52 14.74 -10.92 4.11
N ARG A 53 15.72 -11.78 3.82
CA ARG A 53 15.94 -12.44 2.53
C ARG A 53 15.69 -13.93 2.71
N GLY A 54 14.99 -14.57 1.76
CA GLY A 54 14.70 -15.99 1.82
C GLY A 54 13.22 -16.29 1.62
N HIS A 55 12.84 -17.50 1.94
CA HIS A 55 11.50 -18.04 1.73
C HIS A 55 10.69 -18.09 3.04
N ARG A 56 9.39 -17.80 2.98
CA ARG A 56 8.42 -17.99 4.06
C ARG A 56 7.17 -18.64 3.54
N GLU A 57 6.61 -19.54 4.34
CA GLU A 57 5.33 -20.19 4.11
C GLU A 57 4.28 -19.66 5.09
N TYR A 58 3.06 -19.47 4.58
CA TYR A 58 1.89 -19.06 5.36
C TYR A 58 0.80 -20.12 5.22
N GLN A 59 0.17 -20.45 6.34
CA GLN A 59 -0.83 -21.49 6.40
C GLN A 59 -2.23 -20.94 6.12
N GLU A 60 -3.10 -21.80 5.62
CA GLU A 60 -4.51 -21.45 5.43
C GLU A 60 -5.17 -21.15 6.77
N GLY A 61 -6.03 -20.11 6.81
CA GLY A 61 -6.69 -19.64 8.03
C GLY A 61 -5.82 -18.82 8.98
N GLN A 62 -4.51 -18.69 8.71
CA GLN A 62 -3.64 -17.81 9.49
C GLN A 62 -4.10 -16.36 9.40
N ARG A 63 -3.92 -15.58 10.47
CA ARG A 63 -4.20 -14.14 10.56
C ARG A 63 -2.95 -13.37 11.02
N GLY A 64 -3.06 -12.06 11.10
CA GLY A 64 -1.97 -11.19 11.57
C GLY A 64 -1.05 -10.69 10.46
N VAL A 65 -1.34 -10.99 9.19
CA VAL A 65 -0.55 -10.57 8.02
C VAL A 65 -1.26 -9.45 7.28
N SER A 66 -0.49 -8.48 6.81
CA SER A 66 -0.95 -7.39 5.95
C SER A 66 0.10 -7.07 4.91
N TYR A 67 -0.27 -6.36 3.85
CA TYR A 67 0.73 -5.85 2.89
C TYR A 67 1.70 -4.88 3.55
N ASP A 68 1.27 -4.13 4.57
CA ASP A 68 2.16 -3.23 5.33
C ASP A 68 3.32 -3.97 5.99
N THR A 69 3.11 -5.23 6.40
CA THR A 69 4.17 -6.04 7.01
C THR A 69 4.87 -6.98 6.03
N LEU A 70 4.14 -7.41 4.98
CA LEU A 70 4.63 -8.42 4.04
C LEU A 70 5.38 -7.80 2.87
N LEU A 71 4.90 -6.68 2.31
CA LEU A 71 5.36 -6.14 1.04
C LEU A 71 5.94 -4.72 1.17
N VAL A 72 5.21 -3.81 1.81
CA VAL A 72 5.55 -2.38 1.85
C VAL A 72 6.97 -2.09 2.33
N PRO A 73 7.55 -2.80 3.33
CA PRO A 73 8.94 -2.56 3.75
C PRO A 73 9.96 -2.72 2.63
N TYR A 74 9.70 -3.62 1.68
CA TYR A 74 10.57 -3.90 0.54
C TYR A 74 10.38 -2.95 -0.63
N LEU A 75 9.29 -2.17 -0.62
CA LEU A 75 8.93 -1.20 -1.67
C LEU A 75 9.33 0.23 -1.31
N ARG A 76 9.75 0.47 -0.06
CA ARG A 76 10.18 1.79 0.39
C ARG A 76 11.41 2.26 -0.38
N GLY A 77 11.43 3.54 -0.72
CA GLY A 77 12.52 4.17 -1.47
C GLY A 77 12.62 3.77 -2.94
N ALA A 78 11.73 2.91 -3.44
CA ALA A 78 11.68 2.57 -4.85
C ALA A 78 10.97 3.68 -5.64
N ALA A 79 11.63 4.19 -6.68
CA ALA A 79 11.03 5.09 -7.66
C ALA A 79 10.28 4.32 -8.76
N GLN A 80 10.63 3.06 -8.99
CA GLN A 80 9.98 2.19 -9.97
C GLN A 80 9.62 0.84 -9.36
N ILE A 81 8.34 0.47 -9.47
CA ILE A 81 7.81 -0.79 -8.98
C ILE A 81 7.06 -1.47 -10.13
N THR A 82 7.40 -2.73 -10.42
CA THR A 82 6.69 -3.55 -11.39
C THR A 82 6.03 -4.74 -10.69
N ILE A 83 4.72 -4.82 -10.77
CA ILE A 83 3.92 -5.95 -10.30
C ILE A 83 3.58 -6.82 -11.50
N VAL A 84 3.91 -8.10 -11.43
CA VAL A 84 3.53 -9.11 -12.42
C VAL A 84 2.54 -10.07 -11.76
N ASP A 85 1.27 -9.97 -12.11
CA ASP A 85 0.21 -10.85 -11.62
C ASP A 85 -0.86 -11.05 -12.71
N PRO A 86 -0.90 -12.21 -13.37
CA PRO A 86 -1.82 -12.46 -14.49
C PRO A 86 -3.29 -12.50 -14.07
N TYR A 87 -3.60 -12.47 -12.78
CA TYR A 87 -4.95 -12.69 -12.27
C TYR A 87 -5.61 -11.45 -11.66
N VAL A 88 -5.12 -10.24 -11.89
CA VAL A 88 -5.82 -9.02 -11.47
C VAL A 88 -6.98 -8.72 -12.42
N ARG A 89 -8.05 -9.51 -12.34
CA ARG A 89 -9.17 -9.52 -13.31
C ARG A 89 -10.53 -9.22 -12.68
N MET A 90 -10.71 -9.60 -11.41
CA MET A 90 -11.98 -9.52 -10.70
C MET A 90 -11.93 -8.38 -9.66
N PHE A 91 -13.10 -7.91 -9.24
CA PHE A 91 -13.21 -6.83 -8.25
C PHE A 91 -12.35 -7.03 -6.99
N HIS A 92 -12.38 -8.22 -6.39
CA HIS A 92 -11.60 -8.50 -5.18
C HIS A 92 -10.08 -8.46 -5.41
N GLN A 93 -9.62 -8.83 -6.61
CA GLN A 93 -8.20 -8.76 -6.99
C GLN A 93 -7.77 -7.31 -7.26
N ALA A 94 -8.61 -6.54 -7.95
CA ALA A 94 -8.41 -5.10 -8.13
C ALA A 94 -8.40 -4.37 -6.77
N ARG A 95 -9.27 -4.77 -5.82
CA ARG A 95 -9.27 -4.24 -4.46
C ARG A 95 -7.96 -4.57 -3.72
N ASN A 96 -7.46 -5.80 -3.83
CA ASN A 96 -6.16 -6.17 -3.25
C ASN A 96 -5.01 -5.31 -3.83
N LEU A 97 -5.03 -5.06 -5.13
CA LEU A 97 -4.09 -4.14 -5.77
C LEU A 97 -4.23 -2.72 -5.21
N MET A 98 -5.45 -2.20 -5.10
CA MET A 98 -5.70 -0.87 -4.52
C MET A 98 -5.17 -0.76 -3.09
N GLU A 99 -5.37 -1.80 -2.26
CA GLU A 99 -4.87 -1.85 -0.89
C GLU A 99 -3.33 -1.86 -0.82
N LEU A 100 -2.66 -2.47 -1.81
CA LEU A 100 -1.19 -2.38 -1.94
C LEU A 100 -0.76 -0.98 -2.37
N VAL A 101 -1.43 -0.37 -3.35
CA VAL A 101 -1.18 1.02 -3.79
C VAL A 101 -1.33 2.00 -2.62
N GLU A 102 -2.34 1.82 -1.77
CA GLU A 102 -2.52 2.59 -0.54
C GLU A 102 -1.33 2.40 0.41
N GLY A 103 -0.84 1.17 0.58
CA GLY A 103 0.35 0.88 1.38
C GLY A 103 1.62 1.56 0.84
N ILE A 104 1.82 1.56 -0.47
CA ILE A 104 2.92 2.27 -1.14
C ILE A 104 2.80 3.78 -0.87
N ALA A 105 1.61 4.36 -1.04
CA ALA A 105 1.37 5.78 -0.80
C ALA A 105 1.68 6.21 0.64
N ARG A 106 1.33 5.37 1.64
CA ARG A 106 1.68 5.63 3.04
C ARG A 106 3.16 5.45 3.34
N GLY A 107 3.85 4.62 2.59
CA GLY A 107 5.25 4.27 2.82
C GLY A 107 6.27 5.16 2.13
N LYS A 108 5.85 6.01 1.16
CA LYS A 108 6.72 6.93 0.42
C LYS A 108 6.71 8.33 1.05
N ASP A 109 7.73 9.13 0.74
CA ASP A 109 7.69 10.56 1.03
C ASP A 109 6.58 11.23 0.18
N PRO A 110 5.77 12.14 0.73
CA PRO A 110 4.75 12.86 -0.03
C PRO A 110 5.29 13.61 -1.26
N ALA A 111 6.54 14.05 -1.23
CA ALA A 111 7.19 14.77 -2.33
C ALA A 111 7.68 13.85 -3.46
N ASP A 112 7.85 12.55 -3.18
CA ASP A 112 8.33 11.59 -4.16
C ASP A 112 7.22 11.20 -5.16
N GLU A 113 7.61 10.93 -6.39
CA GLU A 113 6.78 10.27 -7.40
C GLU A 113 7.22 8.82 -7.57
N VAL A 114 6.27 7.89 -7.61
CA VAL A 114 6.53 6.46 -7.82
C VAL A 114 5.86 6.00 -9.10
N ALA A 115 6.65 5.46 -10.03
CA ALA A 115 6.15 4.78 -11.21
C ALA A 115 5.78 3.33 -10.86
N LEU A 116 4.49 3.02 -10.91
CA LEU A 116 3.95 1.69 -10.64
C LEU A 116 3.42 1.06 -11.93
N LYS A 117 4.01 -0.05 -12.35
CA LYS A 117 3.55 -0.82 -13.51
C LYS A 117 2.90 -2.13 -13.07
N LEU A 118 1.70 -2.41 -13.58
CA LEU A 118 1.06 -3.72 -13.48
C LEU A 118 1.14 -4.44 -14.83
N VAL A 119 1.67 -5.66 -14.82
CA VAL A 119 1.59 -6.59 -15.94
C VAL A 119 0.57 -7.67 -15.58
N THR A 120 -0.55 -7.74 -16.30
CA THR A 120 -1.67 -8.66 -15.99
C THR A 120 -2.29 -9.24 -17.26
N GLY A 121 -3.10 -10.29 -17.11
CA GLY A 121 -3.88 -10.83 -18.22
C GLY A 121 -5.26 -10.18 -18.31
N GLU A 122 -5.82 -10.15 -19.51
CA GLU A 122 -7.21 -9.76 -19.74
C GLU A 122 -8.19 -10.80 -19.16
N ASN A 123 -9.35 -10.32 -18.73
CA ASN A 123 -10.44 -11.19 -18.32
C ASN A 123 -11.06 -11.86 -19.57
N GLN A 124 -11.01 -13.17 -19.61
CA GLN A 124 -11.49 -13.98 -20.75
C GLN A 124 -12.92 -14.50 -20.57
N ASP A 125 -13.59 -14.17 -19.46
CA ASP A 125 -14.93 -14.67 -19.14
C ASP A 125 -16.07 -13.85 -19.81
N GLY A 126 -15.75 -13.11 -20.85
CA GLY A 126 -16.69 -12.33 -21.66
C GLY A 126 -16.50 -10.81 -21.61
N PRO A 127 -17.10 -10.10 -22.57
CA PRO A 127 -16.84 -8.67 -22.77
C PRO A 127 -17.26 -7.79 -21.58
N GLU A 128 -18.33 -8.15 -20.89
CA GLU A 128 -18.79 -7.39 -19.72
C GLU A 128 -17.78 -7.46 -18.56
N LYS A 129 -17.16 -8.63 -18.33
CA LYS A 129 -16.16 -8.78 -17.27
C LYS A 129 -14.85 -8.11 -17.65
N LEU A 130 -14.48 -8.15 -18.91
CA LEU A 130 -13.33 -7.42 -19.44
C LEU A 130 -13.52 -5.91 -19.26
N GLN A 131 -14.68 -5.39 -19.64
CA GLN A 131 -15.01 -3.97 -19.45
C GLN A 131 -14.90 -3.56 -17.96
N LYS A 132 -15.43 -4.38 -17.05
CA LYS A 132 -15.32 -4.11 -15.60
C LYS A 132 -13.86 -4.13 -15.11
N GLN A 133 -13.02 -5.02 -15.64
CA GLN A 133 -11.58 -5.03 -15.32
C GLN A 133 -10.95 -3.68 -15.70
N TYR A 134 -11.19 -3.20 -16.91
CA TYR A 134 -10.68 -1.89 -17.36
C TYR A 134 -11.19 -0.75 -16.46
N GLU A 135 -12.46 -0.75 -16.10
CA GLU A 135 -13.05 0.26 -15.22
C GLU A 135 -12.38 0.28 -13.83
N TYR A 136 -12.14 -0.89 -13.22
CA TYR A 136 -11.45 -0.99 -11.94
C TYR A 136 -10.02 -0.45 -12.01
N LEU A 137 -9.28 -0.85 -13.03
CA LEU A 137 -7.89 -0.42 -13.20
C LEU A 137 -7.80 1.09 -13.51
N LEU A 138 -8.75 1.64 -14.27
CA LEU A 138 -8.84 3.08 -14.52
C LEU A 138 -9.12 3.86 -13.23
N GLN A 139 -10.05 3.38 -12.38
CA GLN A 139 -10.35 4.02 -11.11
C GLN A 139 -9.13 4.01 -10.17
N ILE A 140 -8.38 2.90 -10.13
CA ILE A 140 -7.13 2.81 -9.35
C ILE A 140 -6.12 3.82 -9.91
N LYS A 141 -5.95 3.91 -11.22
CA LYS A 141 -5.04 4.87 -11.88
C LYS A 141 -5.35 6.31 -11.49
N GLN A 142 -6.62 6.69 -11.54
CA GLN A 142 -7.07 8.04 -11.18
C GLN A 142 -6.83 8.35 -9.69
N SER A 143 -7.12 7.39 -8.81
CA SER A 143 -6.92 7.56 -7.37
C SER A 143 -5.44 7.59 -6.99
N ALA A 144 -4.61 6.78 -7.62
CA ALA A 144 -3.17 6.69 -7.38
C ALA A 144 -2.45 8.00 -7.79
N ALA A 145 -2.87 8.63 -8.88
CA ALA A 145 -2.28 9.87 -9.39
C ALA A 145 -2.35 11.01 -8.35
N VAL A 146 -3.43 11.11 -7.59
CA VAL A 146 -3.59 12.11 -6.51
C VAL A 146 -2.56 11.94 -5.39
N LEU A 147 -2.04 10.71 -5.25
CA LEU A 147 -1.05 10.34 -4.23
C LEU A 147 0.39 10.36 -4.75
N GLY A 148 0.64 10.89 -5.96
CA GLY A 148 1.97 10.90 -6.59
C GLY A 148 2.42 9.51 -7.04
N ILE A 149 1.48 8.63 -7.42
CA ILE A 149 1.79 7.33 -8.00
C ILE A 149 1.33 7.31 -9.46
N VAL A 150 2.27 7.23 -10.39
CA VAL A 150 2.01 7.10 -11.81
C VAL A 150 1.78 5.62 -12.12
N PHE A 151 0.51 5.22 -12.15
CA PHE A 151 0.11 3.83 -12.37
C PHE A 151 -0.12 3.56 -13.86
N ASP A 152 0.54 2.53 -14.37
CA ASP A 152 0.38 2.05 -15.74
C ASP A 152 0.07 0.55 -15.78
N VAL A 153 -0.66 0.11 -16.83
CA VAL A 153 -1.12 -1.27 -16.98
C VAL A 153 -0.70 -1.80 -18.35
N GLU A 154 -0.02 -2.93 -18.33
CA GLU A 154 0.29 -3.71 -19.53
C GLU A 154 -0.52 -5.01 -19.50
N PHE A 155 -1.27 -5.27 -20.56
CA PHE A 155 -1.94 -6.55 -20.74
C PHE A 155 -1.04 -7.49 -21.53
N ALA A 156 -0.72 -8.64 -20.94
CA ALA A 156 0.11 -9.66 -21.54
C ALA A 156 -0.68 -10.97 -21.70
N GLU A 157 -0.26 -11.77 -22.68
CA GLU A 157 -0.82 -13.11 -22.88
C GLU A 157 -0.57 -13.96 -21.62
N PRO A 158 -1.60 -14.61 -21.04
CA PRO A 158 -1.46 -15.37 -19.80
C PRO A 158 -0.38 -16.47 -19.84
N GLN A 159 -0.12 -17.02 -21.02
CA GLN A 159 0.90 -18.04 -21.24
C GLN A 159 2.33 -17.50 -21.14
N THR A 160 2.52 -16.19 -21.25
CA THR A 160 3.86 -15.57 -21.17
C THR A 160 4.23 -15.16 -19.74
N ILE A 161 3.25 -15.17 -18.83
CA ILE A 161 3.46 -14.81 -17.43
C ILE A 161 3.55 -16.08 -16.60
N HIS A 162 4.77 -16.51 -16.27
CA HIS A 162 5.00 -17.75 -15.50
C HIS A 162 5.06 -17.48 -14.00
N ASP A 163 5.64 -16.36 -13.59
CA ASP A 163 5.85 -16.02 -12.19
C ASP A 163 5.00 -14.83 -11.76
N ARG A 164 4.55 -14.85 -10.51
CA ARG A 164 3.92 -13.70 -9.86
C ARG A 164 4.95 -13.03 -9.01
N SER A 165 5.28 -11.79 -9.33
CA SER A 165 6.38 -11.09 -8.67
C SER A 165 6.13 -9.59 -8.52
N ILE A 166 6.83 -9.01 -7.55
CA ILE A 166 6.99 -7.57 -7.44
C ILE A 166 8.49 -7.29 -7.54
N ASN A 167 8.87 -6.40 -8.45
CA ASN A 167 10.26 -6.02 -8.70
C ASN A 167 10.39 -4.52 -8.47
N THR A 168 11.51 -4.09 -7.88
CA THR A 168 11.81 -2.69 -7.61
C THR A 168 13.16 -2.30 -8.21
N ASP A 169 13.34 -1.02 -8.50
CA ASP A 169 14.63 -0.43 -8.91
C ASP A 169 15.66 -0.41 -7.77
N THR A 170 15.24 -0.63 -6.53
CA THR A 170 16.14 -0.81 -5.38
C THR A 170 16.73 -2.23 -5.28
N GLY A 171 16.45 -3.09 -6.27
CA GLY A 171 16.99 -4.45 -6.39
C GLY A 171 16.18 -5.53 -5.66
N TRP A 172 15.03 -5.21 -5.07
CA TRP A 172 14.17 -6.23 -4.49
C TRP A 172 13.33 -6.94 -5.55
N LYS A 173 13.29 -8.28 -5.45
CA LYS A 173 12.38 -9.15 -6.18
C LYS A 173 11.63 -10.03 -5.20
N ILE A 174 10.31 -9.88 -5.16
CA ILE A 174 9.43 -10.64 -4.27
C ILE A 174 8.61 -11.61 -5.13
N LEU A 175 8.80 -12.91 -4.95
CA LEU A 175 8.02 -13.95 -5.63
C LEU A 175 6.84 -14.33 -4.74
N LEU A 176 5.63 -14.31 -5.30
CA LEU A 176 4.39 -14.57 -4.59
C LEU A 176 3.67 -15.78 -5.19
N GLY A 177 3.55 -16.86 -4.46
CA GLY A 177 2.90 -18.08 -4.94
C GLY A 177 1.45 -17.89 -5.38
N ARG A 178 0.75 -16.87 -4.82
CA ARG A 178 -0.63 -16.51 -5.17
C ARG A 178 -0.80 -15.10 -5.75
N GLY A 179 0.29 -14.39 -6.04
CA GLY A 179 0.22 -12.97 -6.38
C GLY A 179 -0.35 -12.15 -5.22
N LEU A 180 -1.21 -11.19 -5.53
CA LEU A 180 -1.87 -10.36 -4.51
C LEU A 180 -3.12 -11.02 -3.89
N ASP A 181 -3.59 -12.16 -4.40
CA ASP A 181 -4.81 -12.81 -3.90
C ASP A 181 -4.51 -13.78 -2.73
N ILE A 182 -3.88 -13.27 -1.67
CA ILE A 182 -3.45 -14.04 -0.50
C ILE A 182 -4.52 -14.19 0.58
N PHE A 183 -5.57 -13.37 0.55
CA PHE A 183 -6.65 -13.41 1.54
C PHE A 183 -7.80 -14.28 1.10
N GLN A 184 -8.46 -14.95 2.05
CA GLN A 184 -9.70 -15.64 1.78
C GLN A 184 -10.80 -14.64 1.43
N ARG A 185 -11.75 -15.08 0.60
CA ARG A 185 -12.94 -14.28 0.30
C ARG A 185 -13.79 -14.16 1.56
N MET A 186 -14.05 -12.95 1.95
CA MET A 186 -14.93 -12.66 3.07
C MET A 186 -16.28 -12.19 2.52
N SER A 187 -17.36 -12.84 2.95
CA SER A 187 -18.74 -12.43 2.67
C SER A 187 -19.28 -11.58 3.83
N TYR A 188 -18.58 -10.47 4.13
CA TYR A 188 -19.01 -9.58 5.19
C TYR A 188 -19.86 -8.43 4.68
N GLY A 189 -20.76 -7.94 5.54
CA GLY A 189 -21.56 -6.78 5.24
C GLY A 189 -20.70 -5.49 5.15
N PRO A 190 -21.26 -4.40 4.58
CA PRO A 190 -20.53 -3.15 4.35
C PRO A 190 -20.04 -2.48 5.64
N PHE A 191 -20.57 -2.89 6.79
CA PHE A 191 -20.23 -2.34 8.12
C PHE A 191 -19.28 -3.23 8.93
N ASP A 192 -18.72 -4.30 8.34
CA ASP A 192 -17.80 -5.17 9.03
C ASP A 192 -16.39 -4.55 9.05
N LEU A 193 -15.94 -4.14 10.24
CA LEU A 193 -14.62 -3.53 10.44
C LEU A 193 -13.48 -4.52 10.20
N ALA A 194 -13.69 -5.82 10.42
CA ALA A 194 -12.66 -6.82 10.21
C ALA A 194 -12.24 -6.89 8.72
N THR A 195 -13.15 -6.59 7.80
CA THR A 195 -12.82 -6.55 6.37
C THR A 195 -11.91 -5.38 5.98
N LYS A 196 -11.93 -4.28 6.75
CA LYS A 196 -11.11 -3.10 6.52
C LYS A 196 -9.63 -3.33 6.83
N TYR A 197 -9.36 -4.14 7.84
CA TYR A 197 -8.00 -4.35 8.33
C TYR A 197 -7.48 -5.73 7.93
N GLN A 198 -6.53 -5.78 7.01
CA GLN A 198 -5.95 -7.01 6.47
C GLN A 198 -5.49 -7.99 7.57
N LYS A 199 -4.93 -7.49 8.67
CA LYS A 199 -4.45 -8.32 9.78
C LYS A 199 -5.52 -9.21 10.44
N TYR A 200 -6.79 -8.90 10.25
CA TYR A 200 -7.91 -9.71 10.76
C TYR A 200 -8.48 -10.68 9.73
N ARG A 201 -8.05 -10.57 8.47
CA ARG A 201 -8.47 -11.49 7.41
C ARG A 201 -7.71 -12.80 7.50
N GLU A 202 -8.37 -13.89 7.15
CA GLU A 202 -7.75 -15.20 7.03
C GLU A 202 -6.97 -15.30 5.73
N LEU A 203 -5.82 -15.95 5.81
CA LEU A 203 -4.98 -16.22 4.64
C LEU A 203 -5.43 -17.47 3.93
N LYS A 204 -5.20 -17.51 2.63
CA LYS A 204 -5.02 -18.74 1.86
C LYS A 204 -3.59 -19.24 2.10
N ALA A 205 -3.33 -20.54 1.98
CA ALA A 205 -1.96 -21.05 2.03
C ALA A 205 -1.15 -20.50 0.85
N PHE A 206 0.03 -19.93 1.10
CA PHE A 206 0.95 -19.42 0.06
C PHE A 206 2.39 -19.33 0.56
N GLY A 207 3.34 -19.39 -0.39
CA GLY A 207 4.74 -19.07 -0.16
C GLY A 207 5.10 -17.69 -0.69
N VAL A 208 6.05 -17.02 -0.02
CA VAL A 208 6.68 -15.79 -0.50
C VAL A 208 8.19 -15.91 -0.40
N THR A 209 8.90 -15.47 -1.45
CA THR A 209 10.36 -15.46 -1.48
C THR A 209 10.86 -14.05 -1.73
N TYR A 210 11.75 -13.57 -0.87
CA TYR A 210 12.38 -12.27 -0.97
C TYR A 210 13.82 -12.44 -1.46
N LEU A 211 14.09 -11.88 -2.62
CA LEU A 211 15.41 -11.86 -3.24
C LEU A 211 15.88 -10.42 -3.34
N ARG A 212 17.16 -10.18 -3.22
CA ARG A 212 17.77 -8.90 -3.49
C ARG A 212 18.94 -9.09 -4.42
N ASP A 213 18.81 -8.56 -5.61
CA ASP A 213 19.95 -8.51 -6.53
C ASP A 213 20.95 -7.48 -6.01
N PRO A 214 22.24 -7.75 -6.06
CA PRO A 214 23.24 -6.74 -5.73
C PRO A 214 23.04 -5.54 -6.63
N VAL A 215 22.75 -4.38 -6.03
CA VAL A 215 22.71 -3.11 -6.77
C VAL A 215 24.09 -2.90 -7.40
N HIS A 216 24.13 -2.53 -8.67
CA HIS A 216 25.39 -2.29 -9.38
C HIS A 216 26.25 -1.28 -8.61
N GLY A 217 27.29 -1.75 -7.92
CA GLY A 217 28.20 -0.95 -7.10
C GLY A 217 28.53 -1.55 -5.73
N GLU A 218 27.80 -2.53 -5.25
CA GLU A 218 28.16 -3.22 -4.01
C GLU A 218 29.19 -4.34 -4.31
N PRO A 219 30.38 -4.33 -3.70
CA PRO A 219 31.37 -5.38 -3.93
C PRO A 219 30.80 -6.74 -3.48
N PRO A 220 31.11 -7.84 -4.17
CA PRO A 220 30.60 -9.16 -3.80
C PRO A 220 30.99 -9.45 -2.35
N ALA A 221 30.01 -9.92 -1.56
CA ALA A 221 30.23 -10.34 -0.20
C ALA A 221 31.42 -11.32 -0.19
N ARG A 222 32.45 -11.03 0.60
CA ARG A 222 33.62 -11.92 0.76
C ARG A 222 33.09 -13.26 1.26
N SER A 223 33.20 -14.28 0.41
CA SER A 223 33.07 -15.66 0.86
C SER A 223 34.20 -15.91 1.86
N GLU A 224 33.87 -15.99 3.13
CA GLU A 224 34.77 -16.62 4.10
C GLU A 224 34.89 -18.09 3.71
N VAL A 225 35.97 -18.41 3.06
CA VAL A 225 36.42 -19.80 2.82
C VAL A 225 37.33 -20.12 3.99
N ASP A 226 36.83 -20.94 4.90
CA ASP A 226 37.67 -21.73 5.80
C ASP A 226 38.29 -22.93 5.08
#